data_b89f2cb28870b72576d4d296d24a0634
#
_entry.id   b89f2cb28870b72576d4d296d24a0634
#
_cell.length_a   1.000
_cell.length_b   1.000
_cell.length_c   1.000
_cell.angle_alpha   90.00
_cell.angle_beta   90.00
_cell.angle_gamma   90.00
#
_symmetry.space_group_name_H-M   'P 1'
#
loop_
_entity.id
_entity.type
_entity.pdbx_description
1 polymer ?
#
loop_
_entity_poly.entity_id
_entity_poly.type
_entity_poly.pdbx_seq_one_letter_code
_entity_poly.pdbx_strand_id
1 'polypeptide(L)'
;MFLNRFRYRNWKKNEPSNLLEYMFSPTTTNLRLVNFFFQKIMRLNAEVPFMVHYTSQVSRYVILGRGVAQFFANSGNCYIQGINKIYIGDDTLFAPGIKIISANHDKNDLKKHDKTTSPVIIGKNCWIGANAVILPGVEIGDNVIVAAGAVVSKSFPSDCVIGGVPARIIGAN
;
A
#
# COMPACT_ATOMS: atom_id res chain seq x y z
N MET A 1 -17.78 -25.38 0.34
CA MET A 1 -18.50 -25.32 -0.95
C MET A 1 -19.18 -23.95 -1.14
N PHE A 2 -18.46 -22.83 -1.01
CA PHE A 2 -19.02 -21.46 -1.18
C PHE A 2 -18.08 -20.44 -1.84
N LEU A 3 -16.97 -20.85 -2.45
CA LEU A 3 -15.96 -19.94 -3.00
C LEU A 3 -15.91 -19.82 -4.52
N ASN A 4 -16.90 -20.37 -5.26
CA ASN A 4 -16.82 -20.44 -6.73
C ASN A 4 -17.75 -19.46 -7.48
N ARG A 5 -18.11 -18.29 -6.94
CA ARG A 5 -19.01 -17.35 -7.64
C ARG A 5 -18.64 -15.86 -7.54
N PHE A 6 -17.43 -15.47 -7.21
CA PHE A 6 -16.97 -14.12 -7.53
C PHE A 6 -16.38 -14.12 -8.94
N ARG A 7 -17.26 -14.22 -9.93
CA ARG A 7 -16.91 -13.95 -11.32
C ARG A 7 -16.70 -12.45 -11.45
N TYR A 8 -15.47 -12.00 -11.63
CA TYR A 8 -15.04 -10.65 -12.02
C TYR A 8 -15.68 -10.12 -13.32
N ARG A 9 -16.68 -10.79 -13.85
CA ARG A 9 -17.25 -10.58 -15.18
C ARG A 9 -18.12 -9.34 -15.33
N ASN A 10 -18.56 -8.71 -14.23
CA ASN A 10 -19.45 -7.54 -14.28
C ASN A 10 -18.80 -6.23 -13.85
N TRP A 11 -17.54 -6.23 -13.46
CA TRP A 11 -16.88 -5.01 -13.01
C TRP A 11 -16.43 -4.11 -14.16
N LYS A 12 -16.15 -4.68 -15.34
CA LYS A 12 -15.82 -3.90 -16.56
C LYS A 12 -16.95 -3.00 -17.08
N LYS A 13 -18.16 -3.08 -16.55
CA LYS A 13 -19.29 -2.28 -17.01
C LYS A 13 -19.39 -0.88 -16.40
N ASN A 14 -18.68 -0.60 -15.31
CA ASN A 14 -18.70 0.68 -14.61
C ASN A 14 -17.30 1.25 -14.37
N GLU A 15 -16.28 0.77 -15.05
CA GLU A 15 -15.02 1.53 -15.10
C GLU A 15 -15.34 2.85 -15.78
N PRO A 16 -14.96 4.00 -15.18
CA PRO A 16 -14.93 5.24 -15.93
C PRO A 16 -14.12 4.93 -17.19
N SER A 17 -14.73 5.10 -18.35
CA SER A 17 -14.23 4.70 -19.66
C SER A 17 -12.90 5.37 -20.02
N ASN A 18 -12.35 6.19 -19.10
CA ASN A 18 -11.11 6.89 -19.24
C ASN A 18 -10.46 7.14 -17.87
N LEU A 19 -9.21 6.68 -17.70
CA LEU A 19 -8.35 7.06 -16.57
C LEU A 19 -8.31 8.60 -16.41
N LEU A 20 -8.41 9.35 -17.51
CA LEU A 20 -8.49 10.80 -17.54
C LEU A 20 -9.78 11.31 -16.87
N GLU A 21 -10.93 10.70 -17.12
CA GLU A 21 -12.21 11.09 -16.51
C GLU A 21 -12.21 10.86 -14.99
N TYR A 22 -11.62 9.76 -14.53
CA TYR A 22 -11.40 9.53 -13.12
C TYR A 22 -10.40 10.54 -12.52
N MET A 23 -9.31 10.84 -13.23
CA MET A 23 -8.29 11.80 -12.77
C MET A 23 -8.81 13.24 -12.70
N PHE A 24 -9.77 13.60 -13.54
CA PHE A 24 -10.37 14.95 -13.60
C PHE A 24 -11.79 15.01 -13.02
N SER A 25 -12.25 13.95 -12.34
CA SER A 25 -13.51 14.06 -11.62
C SER A 25 -13.42 15.18 -10.56
N PRO A 26 -14.50 15.94 -10.30
CA PRO A 26 -14.48 17.04 -9.33
C PRO A 26 -13.94 16.62 -7.96
N THR A 27 -14.28 15.43 -7.51
CA THR A 27 -13.84 14.88 -6.20
C THR A 27 -12.34 14.68 -6.16
N THR A 28 -11.76 14.06 -7.20
CA THR A 28 -10.30 13.80 -7.26
C THR A 28 -9.53 15.11 -7.47
N THR A 29 -10.05 16.06 -8.24
CA THR A 29 -9.42 17.37 -8.45
C THR A 29 -9.35 18.14 -7.14
N ASN A 30 -10.44 18.24 -6.40
CA ASN A 30 -10.47 18.92 -5.11
C ASN A 30 -9.52 18.26 -4.09
N LEU A 31 -9.52 16.93 -4.03
CA LEU A 31 -8.59 16.20 -3.17
C LEU A 31 -7.13 16.48 -3.54
N ARG A 32 -6.80 16.57 -4.83
CA ARG A 32 -5.44 16.89 -5.29
C ARG A 32 -5.02 18.30 -4.89
N LEU A 33 -5.92 19.28 -4.94
CA LEU A 33 -5.65 20.64 -4.46
C LEU A 33 -5.38 20.65 -2.95
N VAL A 34 -6.17 19.93 -2.17
CA VAL A 34 -5.95 19.78 -0.72
C VAL A 34 -4.60 19.11 -0.45
N ASN A 35 -4.33 17.97 -1.10
CA ASN A 35 -3.05 17.27 -0.96
C ASN A 35 -1.85 18.17 -1.34
N PHE A 36 -1.98 18.92 -2.43
CA PHE A 36 -0.95 19.88 -2.85
C PHE A 36 -0.70 20.93 -1.76
N PHE A 37 -1.75 21.54 -1.22
CA PHE A 37 -1.64 22.52 -0.15
C PHE A 37 -0.89 21.92 1.05
N PHE A 38 -1.33 20.77 1.56
CA PHE A 38 -0.67 20.15 2.71
C PHE A 38 0.77 19.71 2.40
N GLN A 39 1.02 19.16 1.21
CA GLN A 39 2.36 18.67 0.87
C GLN A 39 3.35 19.78 0.51
N LYS A 40 2.94 20.81 -0.21
CA LYS A 40 3.84 21.85 -0.72
C LYS A 40 3.89 23.09 0.16
N ILE A 41 2.76 23.49 0.74
CA ILE A 41 2.68 24.70 1.59
C ILE A 41 2.93 24.31 3.06
N MET A 42 2.19 23.36 3.59
CA MET A 42 2.35 22.91 4.98
C MET A 42 3.53 21.95 5.18
N ARG A 43 4.17 21.51 4.08
CA ARG A 43 5.34 20.63 4.03
C ARG A 43 5.16 19.23 4.64
N LEU A 44 3.92 18.73 4.77
CA LEU A 44 3.66 17.36 5.16
C LEU A 44 4.06 16.41 4.01
N ASN A 45 4.89 15.42 4.28
CA ASN A 45 5.47 14.53 3.25
C ASN A 45 6.23 15.28 2.12
N ALA A 46 6.84 16.44 2.42
CA ALA A 46 7.48 17.29 1.40
C ALA A 46 8.68 16.61 0.70
N GLU A 47 9.31 15.65 1.36
CA GLU A 47 10.47 14.88 0.84
C GLU A 47 10.07 13.74 -0.12
N VAL A 48 8.75 13.44 -0.23
CA VAL A 48 8.25 12.38 -1.08
C VAL A 48 8.02 12.91 -2.50
N PRO A 49 8.56 12.26 -3.56
CA PRO A 49 8.53 12.77 -4.93
C PRO A 49 7.17 12.61 -5.64
N PHE A 50 6.20 11.99 -5.01
CA PHE A 50 4.83 11.80 -5.52
C PHE A 50 3.79 12.41 -4.56
N MET A 51 2.57 12.57 -5.06
CA MET A 51 1.47 13.13 -4.25
C MET A 51 1.01 12.12 -3.20
N VAL A 52 0.86 12.59 -1.95
CA VAL A 52 0.39 11.81 -0.81
C VAL A 52 -0.89 12.44 -0.26
N HIS A 53 -1.85 11.61 0.12
CA HIS A 53 -3.05 12.05 0.82
C HIS A 53 -2.68 12.75 2.11
N TYR A 54 -3.29 13.90 2.39
CA TYR A 54 -2.89 14.78 3.50
C TYR A 54 -2.99 14.15 4.90
N THR A 55 -3.80 13.09 5.07
CA THR A 55 -3.90 12.34 6.33
C THR A 55 -2.89 11.20 6.45
N SER A 56 -2.11 10.94 5.41
CA SER A 56 -1.14 9.84 5.39
C SER A 56 0.27 10.33 5.73
N GLN A 57 1.07 9.45 6.32
CA GLN A 57 2.49 9.68 6.58
C GLN A 57 3.32 8.68 5.78
N VAL A 58 4.20 9.17 4.92
CA VAL A 58 5.00 8.36 4.01
C VAL A 58 6.48 8.77 4.08
N SER A 59 7.34 7.78 4.25
CA SER A 59 8.79 7.97 4.22
C SER A 59 9.30 8.16 2.79
N ARG A 60 10.36 8.97 2.61
CA ARG A 60 11.04 9.16 1.32
C ARG A 60 11.73 7.90 0.75
N TYR A 61 11.95 6.89 1.56
CA TYR A 61 12.66 5.66 1.15
C TYR A 61 11.71 4.57 0.63
N VAL A 62 10.61 4.98 0.04
CA VAL A 62 9.65 4.10 -0.65
C VAL A 62 9.88 4.18 -2.14
N ILE A 63 10.17 3.04 -2.76
CA ILE A 63 10.45 2.89 -4.19
C ILE A 63 9.23 2.25 -4.84
N LEU A 64 8.66 2.94 -5.83
CA LEU A 64 7.40 2.57 -6.47
C LEU A 64 7.60 2.12 -7.90
N GLY A 65 6.93 1.04 -8.27
CA GLY A 65 6.68 0.66 -9.64
C GLY A 65 5.64 1.55 -10.35
N ARG A 66 5.39 1.27 -11.63
CA ARG A 66 4.39 1.99 -12.43
C ARG A 66 2.99 1.83 -11.82
N GLY A 67 2.16 2.85 -11.97
CA GLY A 67 0.75 2.84 -11.55
C GLY A 67 0.50 2.95 -10.05
N VAL A 68 1.53 2.83 -9.19
CA VAL A 68 1.36 2.78 -7.72
C VAL A 68 1.15 4.16 -7.10
N ALA A 69 1.83 5.19 -7.59
CA ALA A 69 1.85 6.53 -6.97
C ALA A 69 0.45 7.15 -6.79
N GLN A 70 -0.48 6.87 -7.70
CA GLN A 70 -1.85 7.41 -7.63
C GLN A 70 -2.62 6.94 -6.38
N PHE A 71 -2.32 5.74 -5.88
CA PHE A 71 -2.99 5.22 -4.68
C PHE A 71 -2.56 5.97 -3.43
N PHE A 72 -1.33 6.48 -3.37
CA PHE A 72 -0.90 7.37 -2.27
C PHE A 72 -1.67 8.69 -2.24
N ALA A 73 -2.06 9.22 -3.37
CA ALA A 73 -2.85 10.44 -3.44
C ALA A 73 -4.31 10.23 -2.99
N ASN A 74 -4.85 9.03 -3.18
CA ASN A 74 -6.27 8.71 -2.96
C ASN A 74 -6.54 7.95 -1.65
N SER A 75 -5.51 7.30 -1.07
CA SER A 75 -5.65 6.48 0.13
C SER A 75 -5.18 7.23 1.36
N GLY A 76 -6.14 7.67 2.19
CA GLY A 76 -5.87 8.35 3.44
C GLY A 76 -5.52 7.41 4.59
N ASN A 77 -5.02 7.99 5.70
CA ASN A 77 -4.69 7.31 6.95
C ASN A 77 -3.66 6.16 6.82
N CYS A 78 -2.81 6.24 5.78
CA CYS A 78 -1.73 5.28 5.60
C CYS A 78 -0.50 5.68 6.43
N TYR A 79 0.17 4.68 7.01
CA TYR A 79 1.45 4.86 7.68
C TYR A 79 2.52 3.99 7.02
N ILE A 80 3.44 4.63 6.29
CA ILE A 80 4.44 3.94 5.46
C ILE A 80 5.84 4.34 5.95
N GLN A 81 6.40 3.50 6.82
CA GLN A 81 7.71 3.74 7.44
C GLN A 81 8.80 2.99 6.68
N GLY A 82 9.54 3.68 5.82
CA GLY A 82 10.56 3.11 4.94
C GLY A 82 12.00 3.20 5.47
N ILE A 83 12.26 3.15 6.76
CA ILE A 83 13.61 3.29 7.34
C ILE A 83 14.59 2.27 6.73
N ASN A 84 14.18 1.00 6.59
CA ASN A 84 14.96 -0.05 5.92
C ASN A 84 14.51 -0.26 4.46
N LYS A 85 13.91 0.75 3.83
CA LYS A 85 13.35 0.77 2.49
C LYS A 85 12.09 -0.10 2.34
N ILE A 86 11.27 0.31 1.39
CA ILE A 86 10.07 -0.42 0.94
C ILE A 86 10.08 -0.38 -0.58
N TYR A 87 9.88 -1.53 -1.20
CA TYR A 87 9.72 -1.69 -2.64
C TYR A 87 8.32 -2.16 -2.94
N ILE A 88 7.63 -1.49 -3.85
CA ILE A 88 6.27 -1.86 -4.29
C ILE A 88 6.30 -2.00 -5.81
N GLY A 89 6.02 -3.20 -6.30
CA GLY A 89 6.06 -3.53 -7.72
C GLY A 89 4.97 -2.86 -8.55
N ASP A 90 5.12 -2.95 -9.88
CA ASP A 90 4.21 -2.37 -10.86
C ASP A 90 2.76 -2.80 -10.63
N ASP A 91 1.84 -1.90 -10.88
CA ASP A 91 0.39 -2.12 -10.90
C ASP A 91 -0.18 -2.69 -9.58
N THR A 92 0.59 -2.61 -8.49
CA THR A 92 0.11 -2.93 -7.15
C THR A 92 -0.72 -1.78 -6.61
N LEU A 93 -1.90 -2.13 -6.11
CA LEU A 93 -2.86 -1.18 -5.56
C LEU A 93 -3.12 -1.44 -4.07
N PHE A 94 -3.51 -0.42 -3.36
CA PHE A 94 -3.86 -0.54 -1.95
C PHE A 94 -5.01 0.38 -1.55
N ALA A 95 -5.73 -0.08 -0.55
CA ALA A 95 -6.86 0.64 0.04
C ALA A 95 -6.39 1.58 1.17
N PRO A 96 -7.26 2.48 1.66
CA PRO A 96 -6.94 3.36 2.78
C PRO A 96 -6.56 2.64 4.08
N GLY A 97 -5.78 3.33 4.91
CA GLY A 97 -5.45 2.87 6.26
C GLY A 97 -4.35 1.81 6.36
N ILE A 98 -3.70 1.43 5.25
CA ILE A 98 -2.61 0.43 5.30
C ILE A 98 -1.43 0.93 6.12
N LYS A 99 -0.73 0.01 6.76
CA LYS A 99 0.52 0.27 7.46
C LYS A 99 1.61 -0.65 6.91
N ILE A 100 2.71 -0.06 6.43
CA ILE A 100 3.88 -0.81 5.99
C ILE A 100 5.07 -0.32 6.81
N ILE A 101 5.64 -1.20 7.60
CA ILE A 101 6.68 -0.87 8.55
C ILE A 101 7.93 -1.67 8.18
N SER A 102 9.02 -0.99 7.84
CA SER A 102 10.26 -1.65 7.42
C SER A 102 11.31 -1.81 8.52
N ALA A 103 11.12 -1.16 9.67
CA ALA A 103 12.06 -1.26 10.79
C ALA A 103 11.33 -1.31 12.14
N ASN A 104 11.81 -2.14 13.03
CA ASN A 104 11.48 -2.10 14.45
C ASN A 104 12.41 -1.12 15.20
N HIS A 105 12.14 -0.89 16.47
CA HIS A 105 13.09 -0.27 17.36
C HIS A 105 14.20 -1.30 17.76
N ASP A 106 15.40 -0.80 18.00
CA ASP A 106 16.50 -1.62 18.54
C ASP A 106 16.13 -2.12 19.93
N LYS A 107 16.33 -3.41 20.16
CA LYS A 107 15.98 -4.07 21.45
C LYS A 107 16.79 -3.55 22.62
N ASN A 108 18.00 -3.02 22.37
CA ASN A 108 18.92 -2.54 23.40
C ASN A 108 18.79 -1.03 23.60
N ASP A 109 18.28 -0.29 22.60
CA ASP A 109 18.07 1.15 22.66
C ASP A 109 16.81 1.52 21.86
N LEU A 110 15.68 1.60 22.55
CA LEU A 110 14.39 1.92 21.94
C LEU A 110 14.32 3.31 21.27
N LYS A 111 15.32 4.16 21.46
CA LYS A 111 15.43 5.44 20.76
C LYS A 111 16.00 5.27 19.35
N LYS A 112 16.57 4.13 19.03
CA LYS A 112 17.13 3.80 17.72
C LYS A 112 16.24 2.81 16.96
N HIS A 113 16.37 2.82 15.66
CA HIS A 113 15.74 1.82 14.81
C HIS A 113 16.74 0.71 14.46
N ASP A 114 16.25 -0.52 14.46
CA ASP A 114 16.98 -1.67 13.94
C ASP A 114 17.14 -1.51 12.42
N LYS A 115 18.38 -1.34 11.98
CA LYS A 115 18.74 -1.19 10.56
C LYS A 115 19.22 -2.51 9.94
N THR A 116 19.20 -3.61 10.69
CA THR A 116 19.66 -4.92 10.22
C THR A 116 18.58 -5.72 9.52
N THR A 117 17.31 -5.39 9.77
CA THR A 117 16.17 -6.05 9.13
C THR A 117 16.14 -5.74 7.62
N SER A 118 15.89 -6.77 6.82
CA SER A 118 15.70 -6.64 5.36
C SER A 118 14.58 -5.66 5.01
N PRO A 119 14.60 -5.05 3.82
CA PRO A 119 13.51 -4.19 3.36
C PRO A 119 12.19 -4.97 3.28
N VAL A 120 11.09 -4.24 3.24
CA VAL A 120 9.80 -4.82 2.84
C VAL A 120 9.74 -4.81 1.31
N ILE A 121 9.35 -5.93 0.72
CA ILE A 121 9.19 -6.09 -0.72
C ILE A 121 7.75 -6.54 -1.00
N ILE A 122 7.06 -5.82 -1.87
CA ILE A 122 5.74 -6.18 -2.37
C ILE A 122 5.85 -6.31 -3.88
N GLY A 123 5.46 -7.44 -4.40
CA GLY A 123 5.50 -7.77 -5.83
C GLY A 123 4.56 -6.93 -6.68
N LYS A 124 4.40 -7.34 -7.94
CA LYS A 124 3.54 -6.69 -8.94
C LYS A 124 2.10 -7.21 -8.84
N ASN A 125 1.15 -6.43 -9.35
CA ASN A 125 -0.28 -6.80 -9.44
C ASN A 125 -0.86 -7.26 -8.09
N CYS A 126 -0.36 -6.76 -6.97
CA CYS A 126 -0.90 -7.09 -5.66
C CYS A 126 -2.07 -6.18 -5.30
N TRP A 127 -2.97 -6.67 -4.47
CA TRP A 127 -4.02 -5.87 -3.85
C TRP A 127 -3.89 -5.92 -2.33
N ILE A 128 -3.59 -4.78 -1.72
CA ILE A 128 -3.46 -4.64 -0.26
C ILE A 128 -4.76 -4.04 0.29
N GLY A 129 -5.53 -4.86 0.96
CA GLY A 129 -6.82 -4.48 1.55
C GLY A 129 -6.71 -3.44 2.66
N ALA A 130 -7.84 -2.77 2.93
CA ALA A 130 -7.91 -1.69 3.91
C ALA A 130 -7.41 -2.11 5.30
N ASN A 131 -6.67 -1.22 5.95
CA ASN A 131 -6.11 -1.44 7.29
C ASN A 131 -5.19 -2.65 7.43
N ALA A 132 -4.71 -3.24 6.33
CA ALA A 132 -3.68 -4.29 6.41
C ALA A 132 -2.39 -3.72 6.99
N VAL A 133 -1.67 -4.54 7.74
CA VAL A 133 -0.37 -4.21 8.36
C VAL A 133 0.69 -5.16 7.82
N ILE A 134 1.76 -4.62 7.24
CA ILE A 134 2.91 -5.39 6.74
C ILE A 134 4.11 -5.07 7.61
N LEU A 135 4.68 -6.09 8.21
CA LEU A 135 5.76 -5.98 9.21
C LEU A 135 7.15 -6.03 8.56
N PRO A 136 8.21 -5.62 9.31
CA PRO A 136 9.58 -5.54 8.80
C PRO A 136 10.10 -6.86 8.22
N GLY A 137 10.84 -6.75 7.10
CA GLY A 137 11.50 -7.88 6.46
C GLY A 137 10.57 -8.82 5.69
N VAL A 138 9.29 -8.47 5.55
CA VAL A 138 8.33 -9.27 4.80
C VAL A 138 8.53 -9.09 3.30
N GLU A 139 8.50 -10.20 2.57
CA GLU A 139 8.44 -10.26 1.12
C GLU A 139 7.12 -10.90 0.69
N ILE A 140 6.37 -10.20 -0.15
CA ILE A 140 5.11 -10.65 -0.76
C ILE A 140 5.38 -10.79 -2.26
N GLY A 141 5.12 -11.98 -2.82
CA GLY A 141 5.30 -12.25 -4.23
C GLY A 141 4.32 -11.49 -5.13
N ASP A 142 4.34 -11.77 -6.42
CA ASP A 142 3.44 -11.17 -7.41
C ASP A 142 2.01 -11.73 -7.30
N ASN A 143 1.02 -10.98 -7.76
CA ASN A 143 -0.39 -11.40 -7.82
C ASN A 143 -0.95 -11.83 -6.45
N VAL A 144 -0.58 -11.19 -5.37
CA VAL A 144 -1.07 -11.52 -4.02
C VAL A 144 -2.19 -10.58 -3.60
N ILE A 145 -3.27 -11.15 -3.07
CA ILE A 145 -4.32 -10.39 -2.40
C ILE A 145 -4.12 -10.48 -0.89
N VAL A 146 -3.91 -9.34 -0.25
CA VAL A 146 -3.90 -9.21 1.21
C VAL A 146 -5.26 -8.74 1.66
N ALA A 147 -5.98 -9.56 2.42
CA ALA A 147 -7.30 -9.23 2.93
C ALA A 147 -7.27 -8.02 3.86
N ALA A 148 -8.38 -7.26 3.92
CA ALA A 148 -8.51 -6.13 4.83
C ALA A 148 -8.26 -6.54 6.29
N GLY A 149 -7.55 -5.70 7.05
CA GLY A 149 -7.22 -5.94 8.45
C GLY A 149 -6.20 -7.04 8.72
N ALA A 150 -5.61 -7.64 7.68
CA ALA A 150 -4.59 -8.69 7.86
C ALA A 150 -3.29 -8.13 8.47
N VAL A 151 -2.63 -8.93 9.32
CA VAL A 151 -1.29 -8.62 9.84
C VAL A 151 -0.29 -9.60 9.24
N VAL A 152 0.48 -9.12 8.28
CA VAL A 152 1.46 -9.90 7.53
C VAL A 152 2.80 -9.85 8.24
N SER A 153 3.14 -10.93 8.95
CA SER A 153 4.33 -11.04 9.80
C SER A 153 5.39 -11.98 9.26
N LYS A 154 5.17 -12.57 8.08
CA LYS A 154 6.11 -13.42 7.35
C LYS A 154 5.88 -13.29 5.85
N SER A 155 6.85 -13.74 5.06
CA SER A 155 6.80 -13.71 3.60
C SER A 155 5.81 -14.73 3.02
N PHE A 156 5.29 -14.42 1.82
CA PHE A 156 4.33 -15.25 1.09
C PHE A 156 4.70 -15.35 -0.39
N PRO A 157 4.48 -16.52 -1.01
CA PRO A 157 4.73 -16.70 -2.45
C PRO A 157 3.71 -15.93 -3.29
N SER A 158 3.96 -15.89 -4.60
CA SER A 158 3.02 -15.36 -5.61
C SER A 158 1.70 -16.14 -5.66
N ASP A 159 0.70 -15.54 -6.31
CA ASP A 159 -0.55 -16.17 -6.73
C ASP A 159 -1.40 -16.72 -5.57
N CYS A 160 -1.46 -16.00 -4.46
CA CYS A 160 -2.24 -16.42 -3.29
C CYS A 160 -3.06 -15.28 -2.68
N VAL A 161 -4.09 -15.68 -1.94
CA VAL A 161 -4.88 -14.80 -1.09
C VAL A 161 -4.49 -15.05 0.36
N ILE A 162 -4.09 -13.98 1.06
CA ILE A 162 -3.68 -14.07 2.48
C ILE A 162 -4.58 -13.21 3.37
N GLY A 163 -4.81 -13.65 4.59
CA GLY A 163 -5.66 -12.92 5.54
C GLY A 163 -5.50 -13.40 6.97
N GLY A 164 -6.04 -12.62 7.90
CA GLY A 164 -6.04 -12.93 9.34
C GLY A 164 -4.92 -12.26 10.14
N VAL A 165 -4.90 -12.50 11.46
CA VAL A 165 -3.95 -11.98 12.44
C VAL A 165 -3.43 -13.15 13.29
N PRO A 166 -2.20 -13.61 13.06
CA PRO A 166 -1.31 -13.31 11.94
C PRO A 166 -1.82 -13.90 10.60
N ALA A 167 -1.42 -13.28 9.49
CA ALA A 167 -1.87 -13.69 8.16
C ALA A 167 -1.47 -15.13 7.80
N ARG A 168 -2.37 -15.81 7.07
CA ARG A 168 -2.22 -17.16 6.51
C ARG A 168 -2.75 -17.17 5.09
N ILE A 169 -2.30 -18.12 4.28
CA ILE A 169 -2.92 -18.39 2.97
C ILE A 169 -4.34 -18.90 3.23
N ILE A 170 -5.31 -18.23 2.60
CA ILE A 170 -6.75 -18.55 2.69
C ILE A 170 -7.35 -18.92 1.34
N GLY A 171 -6.56 -18.82 0.27
CA GLY A 171 -6.96 -19.19 -1.10
C GLY A 171 -5.84 -18.98 -2.10
N ALA A 172 -6.09 -19.39 -3.35
CA ALA A 172 -5.28 -19.04 -4.52
C ALA A 172 -5.91 -17.82 -5.21
N ASN A 173 -5.07 -17.01 -5.87
CA ASN A 173 -5.48 -15.85 -6.67
C ASN A 173 -5.41 -16.18 -8.16
#